data_9e84457b184e7aa538bd4106a45ede15
#
_entry.id   9e84457b184e7aa538bd4106a45ede15
#
_cell.length_a   1.000
_cell.length_b   1.000
_cell.length_c   1.000
_cell.angle_alpha   90.00
_cell.angle_beta   90.00
_cell.angle_gamma   90.00
#
_symmetry.space_group_name_H-M   'P 1'
#
loop_
_entity.id
_entity.type
_entity.pdbx_description
1 polymer ?
#
loop_
_entity_poly.entity_id
_entity_poly.type
_entity_poly.pdbx_seq_one_letter_code
_entity_poly.pdbx_strand_id
1 'polypeptide(L)'
;MFMTFEELQDCIRKAKEHNVCSTDLSILKDLTSIEEFFDHPKCAFWLCWYAAKVMRCRWPEAEEIIRKEPLIAYRYAFFVIDGRWPEAEEIIGTNAESAYWYVRDFIGERWIPFENVLKSNPPWAYWYAKDIIKGRWPAAEEFIQKDAGTAYLYALNVIKGRWPEAEDVIKNAPKWAYDYATRIIKGRWAEAEDAIYRYTHYTSYY
;
A
#
# COMPACT_ATOMS: atom_id res chain seq x y z
N MET A 1 -14.42 24.70 -15.91
CA MET A 1 -14.60 23.29 -16.32
C MET A 1 -13.55 23.03 -17.37
N PHE A 2 -12.63 22.11 -17.14
CA PHE A 2 -11.47 21.90 -18.04
C PHE A 2 -11.68 20.78 -19.09
N MET A 3 -12.85 20.11 -19.04
CA MET A 3 -13.24 19.05 -19.98
C MET A 3 -14.73 19.10 -20.24
N THR A 4 -15.14 18.95 -21.48
CA THR A 4 -16.52 18.80 -21.90
C THR A 4 -16.95 17.34 -21.88
N PHE A 5 -18.25 17.06 -21.93
CA PHE A 5 -18.75 15.68 -22.02
C PHE A 5 -18.34 14.99 -23.33
N GLU A 6 -18.23 15.74 -24.42
CA GLU A 6 -17.77 15.22 -25.72
C GLU A 6 -16.30 14.80 -25.65
N GLU A 7 -15.44 15.62 -25.03
CA GLU A 7 -14.04 15.27 -24.77
C GLU A 7 -13.91 14.04 -23.87
N LEU A 8 -14.76 13.90 -22.84
CA LEU A 8 -14.81 12.70 -22.01
C LEU A 8 -15.16 11.45 -22.84
N GLN A 9 -16.15 11.55 -23.73
CA GLN A 9 -16.53 10.44 -24.62
C GLN A 9 -15.39 10.05 -25.57
N ASP A 10 -14.63 11.01 -26.08
CA ASP A 10 -13.43 10.74 -26.87
C ASP A 10 -12.34 10.05 -26.04
N CYS A 11 -12.13 10.48 -24.79
CA CYS A 11 -11.24 9.81 -23.86
C CYS A 11 -11.63 8.35 -23.60
N ILE A 12 -12.94 8.08 -23.40
CA ILE A 12 -13.46 6.73 -23.21
C ILE A 12 -13.25 5.88 -24.48
N ARG A 13 -13.45 6.43 -25.65
CA ARG A 13 -13.20 5.76 -26.94
C ARG A 13 -11.72 5.37 -27.05
N LYS A 14 -10.80 6.29 -26.82
CA LYS A 14 -9.36 6.04 -26.85
C LYS A 14 -8.94 5.00 -25.80
N ALA A 15 -9.56 5.03 -24.61
CA ALA A 15 -9.32 4.03 -23.57
C ALA A 15 -9.66 2.62 -24.04
N LYS A 16 -10.75 2.43 -24.79
CA LYS A 16 -11.12 1.14 -25.39
C LYS A 16 -10.07 0.62 -26.37
N GLU A 17 -9.49 1.49 -27.18
CA GLU A 17 -8.42 1.15 -28.14
C GLU A 17 -7.15 0.67 -27.43
N HIS A 18 -6.92 1.09 -26.19
CA HIS A 18 -5.76 0.69 -25.36
C HIS A 18 -6.01 -0.54 -24.46
N ASN A 19 -7.05 -1.36 -24.75
CA ASN A 19 -7.37 -2.59 -24.00
C ASN A 19 -7.54 -2.38 -22.47
N VAL A 20 -8.19 -1.30 -22.07
CA VAL A 20 -8.57 -1.11 -20.67
C VAL A 20 -9.53 -2.20 -20.22
N CYS A 21 -9.38 -2.67 -18.97
CA CYS A 21 -10.27 -3.68 -18.41
C CYS A 21 -11.75 -3.34 -18.63
N SER A 22 -12.49 -4.28 -19.20
CA SER A 22 -13.90 -4.08 -19.59
C SER A 22 -14.82 -3.69 -18.42
N THR A 23 -14.49 -4.14 -17.20
CA THR A 23 -15.23 -3.79 -15.97
C THR A 23 -15.08 -2.32 -15.58
N ASP A 24 -13.90 -1.76 -15.80
CA ASP A 24 -13.67 -0.35 -15.48
C ASP A 24 -14.29 0.57 -16.53
N LEU A 25 -14.32 0.16 -17.80
CA LEU A 25 -14.99 0.89 -18.88
C LEU A 25 -16.52 0.82 -18.80
N SER A 26 -17.11 -0.22 -18.20
CA SER A 26 -18.56 -0.35 -18.09
C SER A 26 -19.18 0.79 -17.27
N ILE A 27 -18.48 1.22 -16.22
CA ILE A 27 -18.92 2.32 -15.33
C ILE A 27 -19.03 3.65 -16.10
N LEU A 28 -18.11 3.89 -17.05
CA LEU A 28 -18.10 5.12 -17.85
C LEU A 28 -19.13 5.13 -18.98
N LYS A 29 -19.69 3.97 -19.36
CA LYS A 29 -20.68 3.88 -20.43
C LYS A 29 -22.05 4.41 -20.02
N ASP A 30 -22.34 4.37 -18.71
CA ASP A 30 -23.65 4.74 -18.16
C ASP A 30 -23.70 6.22 -17.75
N LEU A 31 -22.58 6.97 -17.89
CA LEU A 31 -22.53 8.40 -17.59
C LEU A 31 -23.31 9.19 -18.64
N THR A 32 -24.18 10.07 -18.17
CA THR A 32 -25.03 10.93 -19.00
C THR A 32 -24.58 12.38 -19.02
N SER A 33 -23.71 12.78 -18.09
CA SER A 33 -23.16 14.13 -18.01
C SER A 33 -21.71 14.17 -17.52
N ILE A 34 -21.07 15.32 -17.70
CA ILE A 34 -19.70 15.55 -17.20
C ILE A 34 -19.67 15.69 -15.67
N GLU A 35 -20.74 16.20 -15.08
CA GLU A 35 -20.90 16.35 -13.63
C GLU A 35 -20.91 14.96 -12.96
N GLU A 36 -21.67 14.00 -13.50
CA GLU A 36 -21.67 12.61 -13.02
C GLU A 36 -20.28 11.98 -13.05
N PHE A 37 -19.45 12.32 -14.05
CA PHE A 37 -18.06 11.85 -14.09
C PHE A 37 -17.22 12.42 -12.96
N PHE A 38 -17.31 13.73 -12.71
CA PHE A 38 -16.51 14.37 -11.66
C PHE A 38 -16.95 13.99 -10.24
N ASP A 39 -18.24 13.66 -10.07
CA ASP A 39 -18.77 13.16 -8.81
C ASP A 39 -18.50 11.67 -8.59
N HIS A 40 -18.04 10.97 -9.62
CA HIS A 40 -17.81 9.54 -9.55
C HIS A 40 -16.55 9.23 -8.68
N PRO A 41 -16.65 8.26 -7.72
CA PRO A 41 -15.53 7.92 -6.83
C PRO A 41 -14.23 7.50 -7.53
N LYS A 42 -14.31 7.04 -8.76
CA LYS A 42 -13.14 6.65 -9.56
C LYS A 42 -12.63 7.75 -10.51
N CYS A 43 -13.14 8.96 -10.43
CA CYS A 43 -12.75 10.06 -11.32
C CYS A 43 -11.22 10.28 -11.33
N ALA A 44 -10.61 10.45 -10.16
CA ALA A 44 -9.17 10.63 -10.03
C ALA A 44 -8.35 9.49 -10.66
N PHE A 45 -8.81 8.24 -10.46
CA PHE A 45 -8.18 7.07 -11.08
C PHE A 45 -8.19 7.15 -12.61
N TRP A 46 -9.34 7.51 -13.21
CA TRP A 46 -9.47 7.63 -14.66
C TRP A 46 -8.62 8.74 -15.25
N LEU A 47 -8.61 9.90 -14.61
CA LEU A 47 -7.77 11.02 -15.04
C LEU A 47 -6.27 10.65 -15.00
N CYS A 48 -5.83 10.03 -13.92
CA CYS A 48 -4.46 9.52 -13.79
C CYS A 48 -4.15 8.49 -14.89
N TRP A 49 -5.03 7.51 -15.08
CA TRP A 49 -4.86 6.49 -16.09
C TRP A 49 -4.77 7.10 -17.51
N TYR A 50 -5.65 8.03 -17.85
CA TYR A 50 -5.67 8.69 -19.16
C TYR A 50 -4.39 9.48 -19.41
N ALA A 51 -3.93 10.25 -18.42
CA ALA A 51 -2.67 10.97 -18.50
C ALA A 51 -1.48 10.02 -18.73
N ALA A 52 -1.43 8.89 -18.01
CA ALA A 52 -0.35 7.92 -18.09
C ALA A 52 -0.33 7.11 -19.39
N LYS A 53 -1.48 6.68 -19.90
CA LYS A 53 -1.57 5.70 -21.00
C LYS A 53 -1.85 6.33 -22.36
N VAL A 54 -2.61 7.42 -22.39
CA VAL A 54 -3.05 8.05 -23.64
C VAL A 54 -2.26 9.32 -23.91
N MET A 55 -2.27 10.28 -22.98
CA MET A 55 -1.55 11.55 -23.16
C MET A 55 -0.01 11.38 -23.06
N ARG A 56 0.43 10.51 -22.15
CA ARG A 56 1.84 10.27 -21.81
C ARG A 56 2.58 11.55 -21.42
N CYS A 57 1.88 12.42 -20.73
CA CYS A 57 2.41 13.68 -20.21
C CYS A 57 1.59 14.17 -19.02
N ARG A 58 2.13 15.17 -18.30
CA ARG A 58 1.40 15.85 -17.22
C ARG A 58 0.12 16.49 -17.76
N TRP A 59 -0.91 16.45 -16.91
CA TRP A 59 -2.20 17.09 -17.18
C TRP A 59 -2.55 18.04 -16.02
N PRO A 60 -1.99 19.28 -16.03
CA PRO A 60 -2.11 20.21 -14.91
C PRO A 60 -3.54 20.49 -14.46
N GLU A 61 -4.48 20.53 -15.41
CA GLU A 61 -5.89 20.79 -15.13
C GLU A 61 -6.55 19.67 -14.34
N ALA A 62 -6.08 18.42 -14.50
CA ALA A 62 -6.59 17.25 -13.77
C ALA A 62 -5.92 17.06 -12.41
N GLU A 63 -4.75 17.66 -12.20
CA GLU A 63 -3.93 17.44 -10.99
C GLU A 63 -4.65 17.82 -9.70
N GLU A 64 -5.51 18.86 -9.73
CA GLU A 64 -6.35 19.24 -8.58
C GLU A 64 -7.30 18.13 -8.10
N ILE A 65 -7.76 17.28 -9.01
CA ILE A 65 -8.65 16.17 -8.69
C ILE A 65 -7.81 14.94 -8.31
N ILE A 66 -6.78 14.63 -9.10
CA ILE A 66 -5.90 13.49 -8.92
C ILE A 66 -5.24 13.50 -7.53
N ARG A 67 -4.77 14.67 -7.08
CA ARG A 67 -4.09 14.80 -5.80
C ARG A 67 -4.97 14.64 -4.57
N LYS A 68 -6.31 14.63 -4.69
CA LYS A 68 -7.21 14.40 -3.55
C LYS A 68 -7.18 12.96 -3.03
N GLU A 69 -6.72 12.01 -3.86
CA GLU A 69 -6.68 10.58 -3.55
C GLU A 69 -5.21 10.15 -3.34
N PRO A 70 -4.78 9.83 -2.11
CA PRO A 70 -3.37 9.60 -1.78
C PRO A 70 -2.67 8.57 -2.67
N LEU A 71 -3.31 7.42 -2.91
CA LEU A 71 -2.74 6.35 -3.73
C LEU A 71 -2.71 6.73 -5.22
N ILE A 72 -3.70 7.48 -5.68
CA ILE A 72 -3.75 7.92 -7.07
C ILE A 72 -2.73 9.03 -7.31
N ALA A 73 -2.56 9.94 -6.36
CA ALA A 73 -1.52 10.96 -6.39
C ALA A 73 -0.11 10.33 -6.47
N TYR A 74 0.17 9.30 -5.64
CA TYR A 74 1.41 8.54 -5.77
C TYR A 74 1.57 7.90 -7.16
N ARG A 75 0.50 7.25 -7.68
CA ARG A 75 0.55 6.63 -9.03
C ARG A 75 0.77 7.65 -10.13
N TYR A 76 0.21 8.84 -10.02
CA TYR A 76 0.45 9.92 -10.97
C TYR A 76 1.89 10.41 -10.90
N ALA A 77 2.45 10.58 -9.70
CA ALA A 77 3.86 10.87 -9.52
C ALA A 77 4.75 9.80 -10.18
N PHE A 78 4.39 8.52 -10.04
CA PHE A 78 5.16 7.39 -10.56
C PHE A 78 5.04 7.23 -12.09
N PHE A 79 3.82 7.27 -12.64
CA PHE A 79 3.59 6.92 -14.05
C PHE A 79 3.57 8.13 -15.01
N VAL A 80 3.39 9.35 -14.50
CA VAL A 80 3.20 10.54 -15.33
C VAL A 80 4.30 11.56 -15.11
N ILE A 81 4.60 11.90 -13.84
CA ILE A 81 5.65 12.87 -13.51
C ILE A 81 7.03 12.22 -13.59
N ASP A 82 7.12 10.91 -13.27
CA ASP A 82 8.37 10.15 -13.15
C ASP A 82 9.33 10.80 -12.14
N GLY A 83 8.80 11.18 -10.98
CA GLY A 83 9.55 11.86 -9.94
C GLY A 83 8.70 12.35 -8.78
N ARG A 84 9.34 13.10 -7.88
CA ARG A 84 8.66 13.72 -6.74
C ARG A 84 7.59 14.72 -7.22
N TRP A 85 6.47 14.72 -6.47
CA TRP A 85 5.38 15.68 -6.65
C TRP A 85 5.12 16.44 -5.34
N PRO A 86 5.93 17.50 -5.02
CA PRO A 86 5.87 18.21 -3.76
C PRO A 86 4.47 18.71 -3.39
N GLU A 87 3.70 19.17 -4.39
CA GLU A 87 2.36 19.71 -4.20
C GLU A 87 1.34 18.67 -3.74
N ALA A 88 1.63 17.38 -3.91
CA ALA A 88 0.78 16.27 -3.47
C ALA A 88 1.33 15.53 -2.25
N GLU A 89 2.54 15.83 -1.78
CA GLU A 89 3.19 15.07 -0.70
C GLU A 89 2.35 15.07 0.59
N GLU A 90 1.72 16.19 0.95
CA GLU A 90 0.86 16.22 2.14
C GLU A 90 -0.26 15.19 2.07
N ILE A 91 -0.94 15.09 0.93
CA ILE A 91 -2.03 14.12 0.72
C ILE A 91 -1.50 12.70 0.61
N ILE A 92 -0.42 12.47 -0.15
CA ILE A 92 0.23 11.15 -0.28
C ILE A 92 0.59 10.61 1.11
N GLY A 93 1.07 11.48 2.00
CA GLY A 93 1.45 11.14 3.38
C GLY A 93 0.29 10.83 4.32
N THR A 94 -0.98 11.00 3.91
CA THR A 94 -2.14 10.64 4.75
C THR A 94 -2.47 9.15 4.75
N ASN A 95 -1.96 8.38 3.79
CA ASN A 95 -2.18 6.96 3.68
C ASN A 95 -0.85 6.19 3.75
N ALA A 96 -0.77 5.17 4.59
CA ALA A 96 0.48 4.45 4.85
C ALA A 96 1.02 3.70 3.61
N GLU A 97 0.15 3.18 2.76
CA GLU A 97 0.54 2.50 1.53
C GLU A 97 1.21 3.48 0.55
N SER A 98 0.53 4.57 0.20
CA SER A 98 1.09 5.58 -0.71
C SER A 98 2.35 6.23 -0.14
N ALA A 99 2.38 6.50 1.18
CA ALA A 99 3.53 7.05 1.87
C ALA A 99 4.76 6.13 1.74
N TYR A 100 4.60 4.81 1.99
CA TYR A 100 5.69 3.85 1.85
C TYR A 100 6.22 3.78 0.42
N TRP A 101 5.31 3.60 -0.57
CA TRP A 101 5.72 3.52 -1.97
C TRP A 101 6.41 4.79 -2.44
N TYR A 102 5.89 5.96 -2.07
CA TYR A 102 6.47 7.24 -2.43
C TYR A 102 7.88 7.44 -1.87
N VAL A 103 8.08 7.10 -0.59
CA VAL A 103 9.41 7.18 0.02
C VAL A 103 10.37 6.19 -0.63
N ARG A 104 9.94 4.96 -0.89
CA ARG A 104 10.78 3.94 -1.52
C ARG A 104 11.23 4.34 -2.92
N ASP A 105 10.32 4.88 -3.73
CA ASP A 105 10.56 5.09 -5.16
C ASP A 105 11.21 6.45 -5.46
N PHE A 106 10.97 7.47 -4.63
CA PHE A 106 11.43 8.83 -4.93
C PHE A 106 12.36 9.46 -3.89
N ILE A 107 12.33 8.99 -2.64
CA ILE A 107 13.17 9.56 -1.57
C ILE A 107 14.38 8.66 -1.31
N GLY A 108 14.18 7.35 -1.15
CA GLY A 108 15.23 6.35 -0.94
C GLY A 108 15.87 6.35 0.46
N GLU A 109 15.44 7.23 1.34
CA GLU A 109 15.94 7.38 2.71
C GLU A 109 14.81 7.71 3.70
N ARG A 110 15.12 7.79 4.99
CA ARG A 110 14.13 8.15 6.02
C ARG A 110 13.45 9.47 5.71
N TRP A 111 12.10 9.46 5.77
CA TRP A 111 11.28 10.63 5.50
C TRP A 111 10.35 10.93 6.67
N ILE A 112 10.82 11.78 7.58
CA ILE A 112 10.15 12.12 8.84
C ILE A 112 8.68 12.57 8.65
N PRO A 113 8.31 13.38 7.63
CA PRO A 113 6.93 13.80 7.44
C PRO A 113 5.91 12.65 7.36
N PHE A 114 6.31 11.46 6.88
CA PHE A 114 5.40 10.32 6.72
C PHE A 114 5.50 9.28 7.84
N GLU A 115 6.47 9.40 8.74
CA GLU A 115 6.69 8.40 9.78
C GLU A 115 5.51 8.21 10.74
N ASN A 116 4.69 9.26 10.98
CA ASN A 116 3.53 9.12 11.85
C ASN A 116 2.45 8.20 11.28
N VAL A 117 2.14 8.29 9.99
CA VAL A 117 1.18 7.39 9.35
C VAL A 117 1.76 6.00 9.16
N LEU A 118 3.04 5.89 8.82
CA LEU A 118 3.72 4.63 8.61
C LEU A 118 3.83 3.80 9.90
N LYS A 119 4.28 4.40 11.01
CA LYS A 119 4.48 3.67 12.29
C LYS A 119 3.18 3.10 12.86
N SER A 120 2.04 3.77 12.66
CA SER A 120 0.75 3.34 13.17
C SER A 120 0.10 2.20 12.36
N ASN A 121 0.68 1.84 11.23
CA ASN A 121 0.20 0.75 10.37
C ASN A 121 1.22 -0.40 10.35
N PRO A 122 1.01 -1.49 11.10
CA PRO A 122 2.00 -2.55 11.27
C PRO A 122 2.64 -3.09 9.97
N PRO A 123 1.88 -3.48 8.93
CA PRO A 123 2.47 -3.94 7.68
C PRO A 123 3.41 -2.92 7.04
N TRP A 124 2.99 -1.66 6.91
CA TRP A 124 3.80 -0.63 6.27
C TRP A 124 4.97 -0.18 7.15
N ALA A 125 4.81 -0.20 8.47
CA ALA A 125 5.90 0.01 9.43
C ALA A 125 7.01 -1.04 9.27
N TYR A 126 6.64 -2.31 9.10
CA TYR A 126 7.59 -3.39 8.85
C TYR A 126 8.37 -3.17 7.53
N TRP A 127 7.65 -2.90 6.43
CA TRP A 127 8.31 -2.67 5.15
C TRP A 127 9.23 -1.45 5.17
N TYR A 128 8.79 -0.37 5.82
CA TYR A 128 9.60 0.84 5.98
C TYR A 128 10.85 0.58 6.83
N ALA A 129 10.72 -0.13 7.93
CA ALA A 129 11.87 -0.51 8.76
C ALA A 129 12.86 -1.39 8.00
N LYS A 130 12.36 -2.36 7.23
CA LYS A 130 13.17 -3.31 6.46
C LYS A 130 13.89 -2.66 5.29
N ASP A 131 13.17 -1.91 4.46
CA ASP A 131 13.65 -1.48 3.14
C ASP A 131 14.27 -0.07 3.17
N ILE A 132 13.77 0.81 4.05
CA ILE A 132 14.21 2.21 4.14
C ILE A 132 15.17 2.42 5.32
N ILE A 133 14.75 2.08 6.54
CA ILE A 133 15.62 2.24 7.73
C ILE A 133 16.71 1.19 7.72
N LYS A 134 16.46 0.00 7.19
CA LYS A 134 17.35 -1.17 7.14
C LYS A 134 17.79 -1.64 8.53
N GLY A 135 16.88 -1.53 9.49
CA GLY A 135 17.13 -1.87 10.88
C GLY A 135 15.90 -1.67 11.76
N ARG A 136 16.08 -1.87 13.07
CA ARG A 136 15.01 -1.69 14.07
C ARG A 136 14.46 -0.26 14.02
N TRP A 137 13.14 -0.17 14.18
CA TRP A 137 12.41 1.10 14.31
C TRP A 137 11.62 1.14 15.62
N PRO A 138 12.29 1.49 16.75
CA PRO A 138 11.67 1.43 18.09
C PRO A 138 10.36 2.20 18.20
N ALA A 139 10.23 3.34 17.51
CA ALA A 139 9.01 4.15 17.52
C ALA A 139 7.78 3.45 16.87
N ALA A 140 7.99 2.39 16.09
CA ALA A 140 6.92 1.61 15.45
C ALA A 140 6.70 0.24 16.13
N GLU A 141 7.64 -0.22 16.96
CA GLU A 141 7.59 -1.56 17.52
C GLU A 141 6.36 -1.79 18.40
N GLU A 142 5.86 -0.78 19.13
CA GLU A 142 4.61 -0.87 19.90
C GLU A 142 3.37 -1.16 19.04
N PHE A 143 3.40 -0.79 17.75
CA PHE A 143 2.32 -1.09 16.81
C PHE A 143 2.55 -2.43 16.12
N ILE A 144 3.76 -2.69 15.66
CA ILE A 144 4.14 -3.92 14.94
C ILE A 144 3.88 -5.16 15.80
N GLN A 145 4.20 -5.12 17.10
CA GLN A 145 4.00 -6.24 18.02
C GLN A 145 2.53 -6.63 18.23
N LYS A 146 1.56 -5.80 17.84
CA LYS A 146 0.12 -6.11 17.98
C LYS A 146 -0.43 -7.00 16.88
N ASP A 147 0.29 -7.15 15.77
CA ASP A 147 -0.07 -8.03 14.66
C ASP A 147 0.92 -9.20 14.56
N ALA A 148 0.44 -10.42 14.85
CA ALA A 148 1.29 -11.61 14.96
C ALA A 148 2.10 -11.90 13.67
N GLY A 149 1.49 -11.68 12.49
CA GLY A 149 2.14 -11.91 11.21
C GLY A 149 3.26 -10.91 10.95
N THR A 150 2.98 -9.66 11.17
CA THR A 150 3.96 -8.58 10.99
C THR A 150 5.07 -8.66 12.03
N ALA A 151 4.72 -8.99 13.29
CA ALA A 151 5.69 -9.19 14.36
C ALA A 151 6.67 -10.33 14.05
N TYR A 152 6.14 -11.47 13.56
CA TYR A 152 6.99 -12.56 13.09
C TYR A 152 7.93 -12.12 11.95
N LEU A 153 7.40 -11.44 10.92
CA LEU A 153 8.22 -10.96 9.80
C LEU A 153 9.28 -9.95 10.23
N TYR A 154 8.94 -9.09 11.18
CA TYR A 154 9.88 -8.11 11.76
C TYR A 154 10.98 -8.81 12.57
N ALA A 155 10.62 -9.78 13.40
CA ALA A 155 11.59 -10.58 14.15
C ALA A 155 12.54 -11.35 13.19
N LEU A 156 12.00 -11.94 12.12
CA LEU A 156 12.77 -12.71 11.14
C LEU A 156 13.72 -11.84 10.31
N ASN A 157 13.23 -10.72 9.76
CA ASN A 157 13.95 -9.97 8.73
C ASN A 157 14.66 -8.72 9.25
N VAL A 158 14.17 -8.11 10.35
CA VAL A 158 14.71 -6.86 10.89
C VAL A 158 15.54 -7.12 12.13
N ILE A 159 14.98 -7.80 13.14
CA ILE A 159 15.71 -8.15 14.39
C ILE A 159 16.67 -9.30 14.13
N LYS A 160 16.31 -10.26 13.26
CA LYS A 160 17.06 -11.48 12.91
C LYS A 160 17.27 -12.39 14.12
N GLY A 161 16.26 -12.48 14.98
CA GLY A 161 16.30 -13.25 16.20
C GLY A 161 14.98 -13.18 16.98
N ARG A 162 15.00 -13.73 18.20
CA ARG A 162 13.84 -13.68 19.10
C ARG A 162 13.48 -12.23 19.44
N TRP A 163 12.17 -12.01 19.54
CA TRP A 163 11.59 -10.73 19.95
C TRP A 163 10.58 -10.95 21.10
N PRO A 164 11.09 -11.03 22.36
CA PRO A 164 10.29 -11.39 23.52
C PRO A 164 9.03 -10.52 23.69
N GLU A 165 9.11 -9.23 23.38
CA GLU A 165 8.00 -8.28 23.53
C GLU A 165 6.80 -8.59 22.61
N ALA A 166 7.01 -9.33 21.52
CA ALA A 166 5.97 -9.74 20.59
C ALA A 166 5.57 -11.22 20.74
N GLU A 167 6.29 -12.01 21.52
CA GLU A 167 6.04 -13.45 21.64
C GLU A 167 4.65 -13.76 22.19
N ASP A 168 4.08 -12.92 23.06
CA ASP A 168 2.73 -13.11 23.58
C ASP A 168 1.65 -13.06 22.49
N VAL A 169 1.82 -12.23 21.47
CA VAL A 169 0.89 -12.14 20.34
C VAL A 169 1.15 -13.26 19.34
N ILE A 170 2.42 -13.56 19.04
CA ILE A 170 2.81 -14.58 18.07
C ILE A 170 2.39 -15.97 18.55
N LYS A 171 2.60 -16.32 19.84
CA LYS A 171 2.29 -17.66 20.37
C LYS A 171 0.82 -18.05 20.27
N ASN A 172 -0.10 -17.05 20.25
CA ASN A 172 -1.52 -17.26 20.16
C ASN A 172 -2.03 -17.39 18.70
N ALA A 173 -1.17 -17.19 17.72
CA ALA A 173 -1.49 -17.28 16.30
C ALA A 173 -0.86 -18.55 15.68
N PRO A 174 -1.62 -19.64 15.47
CA PRO A 174 -1.10 -20.99 15.21
C PRO A 174 -0.06 -21.05 14.08
N LYS A 175 -0.34 -20.48 12.93
CA LYS A 175 0.59 -20.42 11.80
C LYS A 175 1.89 -19.69 12.14
N TRP A 176 1.77 -18.53 12.75
CA TRP A 176 2.93 -17.68 13.06
C TRP A 176 3.74 -18.23 14.22
N ALA A 177 3.10 -18.90 15.18
CA ALA A 177 3.78 -19.61 16.24
C ALA A 177 4.64 -20.75 15.68
N TYR A 178 4.10 -21.54 14.74
CA TYR A 178 4.85 -22.59 14.06
C TYR A 178 6.04 -22.04 13.27
N ASP A 179 5.82 -21.00 12.46
CA ASP A 179 6.87 -20.38 11.67
C ASP A 179 7.95 -19.75 12.56
N TYR A 180 7.58 -19.12 13.67
CA TYR A 180 8.50 -18.52 14.64
C TYR A 180 9.35 -19.58 15.36
N ALA A 181 8.71 -20.67 15.82
CA ALA A 181 9.42 -21.79 16.45
C ALA A 181 10.45 -22.43 15.50
N THR A 182 10.06 -22.66 14.25
CA THR A 182 10.90 -23.34 13.26
C THR A 182 12.03 -22.46 12.73
N ARG A 183 11.77 -21.20 12.45
CA ARG A 183 12.73 -20.32 11.74
C ARG A 183 13.54 -19.41 12.66
N ILE A 184 13.00 -19.03 13.81
CA ILE A 184 13.63 -18.08 14.73
C ILE A 184 14.17 -18.81 15.96
N ILE A 185 13.33 -19.57 16.70
CA ILE A 185 13.77 -20.32 17.87
C ILE A 185 14.61 -21.53 17.44
N LYS A 186 14.26 -22.14 16.31
CA LYS A 186 14.88 -23.35 15.75
C LYS A 186 14.82 -24.54 16.72
N GLY A 187 13.70 -24.69 17.40
CA GLY A 187 13.49 -25.71 18.40
C GLY A 187 12.09 -25.64 19.02
N ARG A 188 11.95 -26.39 20.12
CA ARG A 188 10.70 -26.46 20.88
C ARG A 188 10.38 -25.08 21.48
N TRP A 189 9.13 -24.66 21.36
CA TRP A 189 8.57 -23.46 22.00
C TRP A 189 7.40 -23.88 22.89
N ALA A 190 7.71 -24.20 24.15
CA ALA A 190 6.78 -24.79 25.11
C ALA A 190 5.51 -23.93 25.28
N GLU A 191 5.66 -22.61 25.34
CA GLU A 191 4.56 -21.66 25.55
C GLU A 191 3.58 -21.56 24.36
N ALA A 192 3.95 -22.08 23.20
CA ALA A 192 3.15 -22.06 21.98
C ALA A 192 2.73 -23.48 21.51
N GLU A 193 3.03 -24.54 22.25
CA GLU A 193 2.79 -25.93 21.82
C GLU A 193 1.35 -26.19 21.41
N ASP A 194 0.37 -25.72 22.18
CA ASP A 194 -1.05 -25.92 21.86
C ASP A 194 -1.46 -25.25 20.55
N ALA A 195 -0.93 -24.07 20.27
CA ALA A 195 -1.20 -23.36 19.04
C ALA A 195 -0.51 -24.04 17.83
N ILE A 196 0.74 -24.47 18.00
CA ILE A 196 1.51 -25.17 16.99
C ILE A 196 0.86 -26.52 16.65
N TYR A 197 0.43 -27.28 17.69
CA TYR A 197 -0.27 -28.56 17.51
C TYR A 197 -1.55 -28.39 16.68
N ARG A 198 -2.37 -27.39 17.00
CA ARG A 198 -3.57 -27.08 16.21
C ARG A 198 -3.26 -26.80 14.74
N TYR A 199 -2.22 -26.03 14.46
CA TYR A 199 -1.83 -25.72 13.08
C TYR A 199 -1.37 -26.96 12.33
N THR A 200 -0.47 -27.76 12.89
CA THR A 200 0.09 -28.94 12.24
C THR A 200 -0.94 -30.05 12.05
N HIS A 201 -1.89 -30.20 12.97
CA HIS A 201 -2.96 -31.18 12.85
C HIS A 201 -3.96 -30.82 11.75
N TYR A 202 -4.32 -29.55 11.60
CA TYR A 202 -5.19 -29.09 10.51
C TYR A 202 -4.53 -29.22 9.13
N THR A 203 -3.24 -28.93 9.00
CA THR A 203 -2.53 -28.99 7.70
C THR A 203 -2.19 -30.42 7.25
N SER A 204 -2.27 -31.42 8.14
CA SER A 204 -2.05 -32.83 7.77
C SER A 204 -3.29 -33.52 7.17
N TYR A 205 -4.45 -32.85 7.13
CA TYR A 205 -5.70 -33.36 6.55
C TYR A 205 -6.00 -32.85 5.14
N TYR A 206 -5.14 -31.96 4.58
CA TYR A 206 -5.20 -31.44 3.22
C TYR A 206 -3.89 -31.72 2.46
#